data_abee6d27cb3aafc9a3e75bb9014ad145
#
_entry.id   abee6d27cb3aafc9a3e75bb9014ad145
#
_cell.length_a   1.000
_cell.length_b   1.000
_cell.length_c   1.000
_cell.angle_alpha   90.00
_cell.angle_beta   90.00
_cell.angle_gamma   90.00
#
_symmetry.space_group_name_H-M   'P 1'
#
loop_
_entity.id
_entity.type
_entity.pdbx_description
1 polymer ?
#
loop_
_entity_poly.entity_id
_entity_poly.type
_entity_poly.pdbx_seq_one_letter_code
_entity_poly.pdbx_strand_id
1 'polypeptide(L)'
;MLLLVALCLLCTYKTISATDSGQDSSHTPQLDYSGLALPQQHIPFFLHNNKGLAKLCKEDLLCPFKDALLLKKACWGYEKSCAPEHRFSYPVCTSLDSGWANSIQAAQELFWKQADFGYVRERLSEMQTLCKPSSPGDSSLKCTSHMRFCRAINLYLDLRSPRRGHERYKEDFLEQGEIGGHCSLNSKALAAEGMHKSPLQSWFAELQTYSELDFHPLDDGHCDVIIDRPTVFMKLDAGVNMYHHFCDFVNLYISQHLNNSFSRDINIVMWDTSVYGYGDLFSEMWRAFTDSDIIHLKNFDSKRVCFRDAFFSLLPRMRYGLFYNTPLISDCHSEGLFKAFSQHVLYRLGVPQDGPKEGQVRVTLLARSTEYRRIINQQELINALKTVPLFEVKLVDYKYKEMPFLEQIRVTHNSDIFIGMHGAGLTHLLFLPDWAVIFELYVAFVSLFCMTVR
;
A
#
# COMPACT_ATOMS: atom_id res chain seq x y z
N MET A 1 33.10 57.60 -11.18
CA MET A 1 33.69 58.03 -9.92
C MET A 1 33.46 56.87 -8.94
N LEU A 2 34.41 55.92 -8.92
CA LEU A 2 35.31 55.62 -7.80
C LEU A 2 34.53 55.07 -6.58
N LEU A 3 34.74 53.88 -5.98
CA LEU A 3 36.01 53.10 -5.79
C LEU A 3 35.68 51.62 -5.53
N LEU A 4 36.52 50.77 -6.10
CA LEU A 4 36.84 49.41 -5.69
C LEU A 4 37.32 49.35 -4.24
N VAL A 5 37.00 48.26 -3.50
CA VAL A 5 37.96 47.62 -2.60
C VAL A 5 37.78 46.11 -2.67
N ALA A 6 38.83 45.50 -3.19
CA ALA A 6 39.14 44.06 -3.13
C ALA A 6 39.77 43.76 -1.75
N LEU A 7 39.39 42.65 -1.12
CA LEU A 7 40.23 42.00 -0.11
C LEU A 7 40.30 40.51 -0.35
N CYS A 8 41.43 40.12 -0.93
CA CYS A 8 42.00 38.76 -0.86
C CYS A 8 42.48 38.51 0.58
N LEU A 9 42.16 37.38 1.15
CA LEU A 9 42.82 36.82 2.32
C LEU A 9 43.12 35.33 2.11
N LEU A 10 44.31 35.11 1.71
CA LEU A 10 45.32 34.10 2.02
C LEU A 10 44.84 32.84 2.74
N CYS A 11 44.93 31.73 1.99
CA CYS A 11 45.09 30.39 2.50
C CYS A 11 46.41 30.26 3.29
N THR A 12 46.31 29.92 4.56
CA THR A 12 47.42 29.35 5.31
C THR A 12 47.15 27.87 5.55
N TYR A 13 47.88 27.03 4.84
CA TYR A 13 48.07 25.62 5.15
C TYR A 13 48.75 25.53 6.53
N LYS A 14 48.10 24.88 7.48
CA LYS A 14 48.76 24.33 8.67
C LYS A 14 48.74 22.80 8.54
N THR A 15 49.86 22.26 8.25
CA THR A 15 50.19 20.85 8.50
C THR A 15 50.20 20.62 10.01
N ILE A 16 49.32 19.77 10.50
CA ILE A 16 49.42 19.24 11.86
C ILE A 16 49.75 17.75 11.72
N SER A 17 50.90 17.42 12.29
CA SER A 17 51.42 16.07 12.43
C SER A 17 50.46 15.20 13.26
N ALA A 18 50.29 13.97 12.80
CA ALA A 18 49.58 12.92 13.53
C ALA A 18 50.35 12.58 14.82
N THR A 19 49.67 12.71 15.94
CA THR A 19 49.98 11.94 17.15
C THR A 19 48.78 11.00 17.39
N ASP A 20 49.12 9.76 17.25
CA ASP A 20 48.32 8.59 17.49
C ASP A 20 47.91 8.59 19.02
N SER A 21 46.65 8.76 19.29
CA SER A 21 46.06 8.38 20.56
C SER A 21 44.75 7.70 20.28
N GLY A 22 44.75 6.37 20.35
CA GLY A 22 43.59 5.52 20.20
C GLY A 22 42.45 5.93 21.16
N GLN A 23 41.38 6.37 20.60
CA GLN A 23 40.05 6.25 21.20
C GLN A 23 39.15 5.55 20.18
N ASP A 24 38.95 4.29 20.47
CA ASP A 24 37.95 3.41 19.86
C ASP A 24 36.56 3.97 20.20
N SER A 25 36.09 4.94 19.44
CA SER A 25 34.70 5.38 19.48
C SER A 25 33.93 4.44 18.56
N SER A 26 33.40 3.37 19.14
CA SER A 26 32.36 2.56 18.54
C SER A 26 31.13 3.46 18.29
N HIS A 27 31.11 4.12 17.14
CA HIS A 27 29.88 4.73 16.63
C HIS A 27 28.94 3.60 16.25
N THR A 28 28.16 3.14 17.22
CA THR A 28 26.91 2.43 16.91
C THR A 28 26.08 3.37 16.03
N PRO A 29 25.68 2.95 14.82
CA PRO A 29 24.86 3.80 13.97
C PRO A 29 23.60 4.18 14.74
N GLN A 30 23.41 5.47 15.00
CA GLN A 30 22.20 5.97 15.66
C GLN A 30 21.03 5.69 14.74
N LEU A 31 20.07 4.91 15.23
CA LEU A 31 18.91 4.54 14.45
C LEU A 31 18.00 5.75 14.26
N ASP A 32 17.65 6.04 13.02
CA ASP A 32 16.63 7.04 12.71
C ASP A 32 15.23 6.46 12.90
N TYR A 33 14.67 6.65 14.09
CA TYR A 33 13.30 6.21 14.40
C TYR A 33 12.22 7.02 13.69
N SER A 34 12.54 8.22 13.17
CA SER A 34 11.60 9.05 12.43
C SER A 34 11.19 8.39 11.09
N GLY A 35 12.09 7.60 10.52
CA GLY A 35 11.84 6.85 9.29
C GLY A 35 10.76 5.76 9.42
N LEU A 36 10.38 5.35 10.64
CA LEU A 36 9.32 4.35 10.83
C LEU A 36 7.93 4.87 10.42
N ALA A 37 7.62 6.15 10.64
CA ALA A 37 6.38 6.82 10.22
C ALA A 37 5.13 5.92 10.28
N LEU A 38 4.97 5.15 11.36
CA LEU A 38 3.84 4.25 11.61
C LEU A 38 2.97 4.76 12.75
N PRO A 39 1.64 4.53 12.71
CA PRO A 39 0.77 4.82 13.85
C PRO A 39 1.32 4.16 15.13
N GLN A 40 1.27 4.86 16.25
CA GLN A 40 1.83 4.36 17.50
C GLN A 40 1.27 2.99 17.90
N GLN A 41 -0.01 2.76 17.66
CA GLN A 41 -0.67 1.48 17.91
C GLN A 41 -0.18 0.34 17.01
N HIS A 42 0.47 0.63 15.86
CA HIS A 42 1.02 -0.39 14.95
C HIS A 42 2.45 -0.81 15.32
N ILE A 43 3.16 0.01 16.09
CA ILE A 43 4.57 -0.21 16.41
C ILE A 43 4.84 -1.56 17.09
N PRO A 44 4.03 -2.03 18.08
CA PRO A 44 4.27 -3.34 18.71
C PRO A 44 4.23 -4.49 17.70
N PHE A 45 3.28 -4.45 16.76
CA PHE A 45 3.09 -5.47 15.73
C PHE A 45 4.24 -5.45 14.71
N PHE A 46 4.68 -4.26 14.32
CA PHE A 46 5.82 -4.08 13.43
C PHE A 46 7.12 -4.58 14.07
N LEU A 47 7.39 -4.23 15.33
CA LEU A 47 8.58 -4.67 16.06
C LEU A 47 8.61 -6.20 16.27
N HIS A 48 7.45 -6.85 16.38
CA HIS A 48 7.37 -8.31 16.46
C HIS A 48 8.00 -9.00 15.24
N ASN A 49 7.78 -8.43 14.05
CA ASN A 49 8.34 -8.93 12.79
C ASN A 49 9.75 -8.42 12.49
N ASN A 50 10.21 -7.39 13.21
CA ASN A 50 11.51 -6.75 13.03
C ASN A 50 12.37 -6.88 14.28
N LYS A 51 12.70 -8.12 14.66
CA LYS A 51 13.41 -8.44 15.92
C LYS A 51 14.76 -7.77 16.06
N GLY A 52 15.47 -7.54 14.94
CA GLY A 52 16.73 -6.78 14.93
C GLY A 52 16.51 -5.35 15.41
N LEU A 53 15.53 -4.66 14.83
CA LEU A 53 15.15 -3.31 15.22
C LEU A 53 14.61 -3.26 16.67
N ALA A 54 13.82 -4.25 17.06
CA ALA A 54 13.32 -4.37 18.44
C ALA A 54 14.47 -4.52 19.46
N LYS A 55 15.52 -5.27 19.11
CA LYS A 55 16.72 -5.41 19.91
C LYS A 55 17.47 -4.08 20.05
N LEU A 56 17.72 -3.41 18.92
CA LEU A 56 18.37 -2.10 18.90
C LEU A 56 17.60 -1.08 19.72
N CYS A 57 16.27 -0.99 19.54
CA CYS A 57 15.42 -0.10 20.32
C CYS A 57 15.47 -0.39 21.82
N LYS A 58 15.57 -1.67 22.22
CA LYS A 58 15.70 -2.05 23.63
C LYS A 58 17.01 -1.54 24.25
N GLU A 59 18.09 -1.59 23.50
CA GLU A 59 19.44 -1.20 23.93
C GLU A 59 19.65 0.33 23.88
N ASP A 60 18.99 1.02 22.94
CA ASP A 60 19.08 2.47 22.77
C ASP A 60 18.23 3.23 23.79
N LEU A 61 18.87 4.06 24.61
CA LEU A 61 18.20 4.89 25.64
C LEU A 61 17.22 5.91 25.04
N LEU A 62 17.46 6.34 23.82
CA LEU A 62 16.66 7.36 23.10
C LEU A 62 15.52 6.77 22.27
N CYS A 63 15.35 5.44 22.23
CA CYS A 63 14.26 4.84 21.48
C CYS A 63 12.89 5.28 22.03
N PRO A 64 12.03 5.91 21.19
CA PRO A 64 10.71 6.38 21.60
C PRO A 64 9.69 5.25 21.74
N PHE A 65 10.02 4.02 21.35
CA PHE A 65 9.10 2.87 21.27
C PHE A 65 9.31 1.84 22.37
N LYS A 66 9.98 2.18 23.48
CA LYS A 66 10.26 1.25 24.58
C LYS A 66 8.99 0.66 25.18
N ASP A 67 7.94 1.47 25.31
CA ASP A 67 6.66 0.98 25.82
C ASP A 67 6.00 -0.04 24.90
N ALA A 68 6.17 0.11 23.59
CA ALA A 68 5.69 -0.86 22.61
C ALA A 68 6.35 -2.24 22.76
N LEU A 69 7.60 -2.29 23.25
CA LEU A 69 8.31 -3.54 23.51
C LEU A 69 7.74 -4.32 24.70
N LEU A 70 6.93 -3.69 25.57
CA LEU A 70 6.24 -4.35 26.67
C LEU A 70 5.15 -5.29 26.15
N LEU A 71 4.57 -5.00 24.99
CA LEU A 71 3.57 -5.84 24.32
C LEU A 71 4.22 -6.97 23.51
N LYS A 72 5.10 -7.74 24.15
CA LYS A 72 5.98 -8.75 23.55
C LYS A 72 5.29 -9.81 22.68
N LYS A 73 3.99 -9.98 22.83
CA LYS A 73 3.22 -11.00 22.13
C LYS A 73 2.32 -10.43 21.00
N ALA A 74 2.26 -9.10 20.86
CA ALA A 74 1.46 -8.47 19.79
C ALA A 74 1.94 -8.94 18.41
N CYS A 75 1.03 -9.44 17.58
CA CYS A 75 1.30 -9.94 16.24
C CYS A 75 0.12 -9.61 15.31
N TRP A 76 0.38 -9.35 14.02
CA TRP A 76 -0.67 -9.01 13.06
C TRP A 76 -1.69 -10.15 12.89
N GLY A 77 -1.25 -11.39 12.98
CA GLY A 77 -2.06 -12.59 12.80
C GLY A 77 -1.51 -13.55 11.75
N TYR A 78 -0.65 -13.09 10.85
CA TYR A 78 -0.06 -13.94 9.81
C TYR A 78 1.25 -14.62 10.22
N GLU A 79 1.81 -14.28 11.35
CA GLU A 79 3.03 -14.87 11.86
C GLU A 79 2.80 -16.31 12.37
N LYS A 80 3.76 -17.19 12.14
CA LYS A 80 3.64 -18.62 12.52
C LYS A 80 3.38 -18.86 14.00
N SER A 81 3.89 -17.98 14.86
CA SER A 81 3.78 -18.07 16.31
C SER A 81 2.74 -17.15 16.92
N CYS A 82 1.85 -16.58 16.09
CA CYS A 82 0.83 -15.64 16.54
C CYS A 82 -0.37 -16.36 17.14
N ALA A 83 -0.54 -16.28 18.48
CA ALA A 83 -1.72 -16.80 19.14
C ALA A 83 -2.94 -15.88 18.90
N PRO A 84 -4.17 -16.44 18.79
CA PRO A 84 -5.36 -15.67 18.46
C PRO A 84 -5.59 -14.46 19.35
N GLU A 85 -5.37 -14.57 20.65
CA GLU A 85 -5.56 -13.51 21.65
C GLU A 85 -4.56 -12.35 21.55
N HIS A 86 -3.51 -12.50 20.72
CA HIS A 86 -2.48 -11.49 20.52
C HIS A 86 -2.54 -10.84 19.15
N ARG A 87 -3.50 -11.25 18.31
CA ARG A 87 -3.71 -10.69 16.97
C ARG A 87 -4.18 -9.24 17.03
N PHE A 88 -3.87 -8.51 15.99
CA PHE A 88 -4.35 -7.14 15.79
C PHE A 88 -5.89 -7.08 15.75
N SER A 89 -6.51 -8.09 15.19
CA SER A 89 -7.97 -8.19 15.04
C SER A 89 -8.48 -9.60 15.33
N TYR A 90 -9.73 -9.66 15.71
CA TYR A 90 -10.49 -10.89 15.89
C TYR A 90 -11.88 -10.72 15.28
N PRO A 91 -12.10 -11.19 14.03
CA PRO A 91 -13.41 -11.09 13.39
C PRO A 91 -14.50 -11.76 14.22
N VAL A 92 -15.67 -11.17 14.25
CA VAL A 92 -16.86 -11.69 14.93
C VAL A 92 -17.96 -11.93 13.91
N CYS A 93 -18.52 -13.13 13.87
CA CYS A 93 -19.68 -13.46 13.04
C CYS A 93 -20.87 -13.79 13.93
N THR A 94 -22.04 -13.25 13.61
CA THR A 94 -23.25 -13.34 14.45
C THR A 94 -24.31 -14.26 13.88
N SER A 95 -24.26 -14.58 12.60
CA SER A 95 -25.20 -15.51 11.97
C SER A 95 -24.53 -16.44 10.94
N LEU A 96 -25.29 -17.43 10.47
CA LEU A 96 -24.84 -18.46 9.51
C LEU A 96 -25.42 -18.31 8.11
N ASP A 97 -26.04 -17.19 7.80
CA ASP A 97 -26.83 -17.01 6.57
C ASP A 97 -26.00 -16.83 5.29
N SER A 98 -24.76 -17.29 5.30
CA SER A 98 -23.86 -17.02 4.16
C SER A 98 -23.84 -18.10 3.06
N GLY A 99 -24.31 -19.30 3.35
CA GLY A 99 -24.14 -20.46 2.46
C GLY A 99 -22.65 -20.88 2.24
N TRP A 100 -21.69 -20.11 2.77
CA TRP A 100 -20.25 -20.33 2.61
C TRP A 100 -19.62 -21.12 3.76
N ALA A 101 -20.30 -21.20 4.88
CA ALA A 101 -19.82 -21.87 6.09
C ALA A 101 -20.94 -22.65 6.78
N ASN A 102 -20.61 -23.77 7.40
CA ASN A 102 -21.55 -24.63 8.10
C ASN A 102 -21.59 -24.39 9.62
N SER A 103 -20.80 -23.45 10.13
CA SER A 103 -20.78 -23.03 11.52
C SER A 103 -20.28 -21.60 11.66
N ILE A 104 -20.63 -20.92 12.75
CA ILE A 104 -20.13 -19.55 13.06
C ILE A 104 -18.60 -19.56 13.11
N GLN A 105 -18.00 -20.55 13.72
CA GLN A 105 -16.54 -20.67 13.80
C GLN A 105 -15.92 -20.82 12.40
N ALA A 106 -16.50 -21.63 11.51
CA ALA A 106 -16.06 -21.77 10.13
C ALA A 106 -16.23 -20.46 9.34
N ALA A 107 -17.31 -19.71 9.58
CA ALA A 107 -17.52 -18.39 8.99
C ALA A 107 -16.45 -17.39 9.44
N GLN A 108 -16.13 -17.33 10.74
CA GLN A 108 -15.09 -16.47 11.31
C GLN A 108 -13.71 -16.80 10.70
N GLU A 109 -13.38 -18.08 10.61
CA GLU A 109 -12.10 -18.52 10.03
C GLU A 109 -12.01 -18.19 8.54
N LEU A 110 -13.09 -18.42 7.79
CA LEU A 110 -13.16 -18.10 6.36
C LEU A 110 -13.05 -16.60 6.13
N PHE A 111 -13.78 -15.79 6.91
CA PHE A 111 -13.73 -14.32 6.84
C PHE A 111 -12.31 -13.82 7.14
N TRP A 112 -11.70 -14.29 8.24
CA TRP A 112 -10.34 -13.91 8.60
C TRP A 112 -9.32 -14.30 7.52
N LYS A 113 -9.48 -15.48 6.93
CA LYS A 113 -8.62 -15.98 5.86
C LYS A 113 -8.73 -15.17 4.55
N GLN A 114 -9.91 -14.66 4.23
CA GLN A 114 -10.20 -14.03 2.95
C GLN A 114 -10.29 -12.50 3.00
N ALA A 115 -10.61 -11.93 4.15
CA ALA A 115 -10.90 -10.52 4.30
C ALA A 115 -10.04 -9.80 5.36
N ASP A 116 -9.20 -10.52 6.12
CA ASP A 116 -8.36 -9.96 7.16
C ASP A 116 -6.91 -10.41 7.02
N PHE A 117 -6.08 -10.28 8.05
CA PHE A 117 -4.66 -10.64 8.06
C PHE A 117 -4.38 -12.12 7.72
N GLY A 118 -5.37 -12.99 7.80
CA GLY A 118 -5.28 -14.34 7.24
C GLY A 118 -5.01 -14.35 5.75
N TYR A 119 -5.47 -13.33 5.01
CA TYR A 119 -5.17 -13.17 3.59
C TYR A 119 -3.67 -12.98 3.35
N VAL A 120 -3.00 -12.17 4.19
CA VAL A 120 -1.54 -12.00 4.14
C VAL A 120 -0.83 -13.34 4.42
N ARG A 121 -1.30 -14.09 5.44
CA ARG A 121 -0.74 -15.42 5.78
C ARG A 121 -0.83 -16.38 4.60
N GLU A 122 -1.97 -16.43 3.91
CA GLU A 122 -2.14 -17.27 2.72
C GLU A 122 -1.13 -16.89 1.63
N ARG A 123 -1.00 -15.58 1.32
CA ARG A 123 -0.04 -15.13 0.31
C ARG A 123 1.40 -15.46 0.69
N LEU A 124 1.79 -15.28 1.97
CA LEU A 124 3.12 -15.67 2.44
C LEU A 124 3.38 -17.17 2.33
N SER A 125 2.35 -18.01 2.54
CA SER A 125 2.46 -19.47 2.43
C SER A 125 2.65 -19.96 0.99
N GLU A 126 2.23 -19.15 0.02
CA GLU A 126 2.36 -19.45 -1.42
C GLU A 126 3.73 -19.07 -2.00
N MET A 127 4.57 -18.35 -1.23
CA MET A 127 5.86 -17.87 -1.74
C MET A 127 6.80 -19.01 -2.14
N GLN A 128 7.17 -19.06 -3.41
CA GLN A 128 8.12 -20.00 -3.97
C GLN A 128 9.30 -19.28 -4.62
N THR A 129 10.46 -19.92 -4.63
CA THR A 129 11.66 -19.39 -5.28
C THR A 129 11.72 -19.90 -6.71
N LEU A 130 11.59 -18.98 -7.67
CA LEU A 130 11.68 -19.27 -9.11
C LEU A 130 13.12 -19.13 -9.63
N CYS A 131 13.86 -18.14 -9.11
CA CYS A 131 15.28 -17.92 -9.42
C CYS A 131 16.04 -17.93 -8.10
N LYS A 132 16.92 -18.92 -7.94
CA LYS A 132 17.64 -19.20 -6.69
C LYS A 132 19.07 -18.67 -6.76
N PRO A 133 19.50 -17.81 -5.82
CA PRO A 133 20.90 -17.39 -5.73
C PRO A 133 21.79 -18.59 -5.36
N SER A 134 22.97 -18.66 -5.95
CA SER A 134 24.03 -19.64 -5.64
C SER A 134 25.09 -19.05 -4.71
N SER A 135 25.27 -17.73 -4.77
CA SER A 135 26.30 -16.99 -4.01
C SER A 135 25.72 -15.66 -3.48
N PRO A 136 26.36 -15.07 -2.45
CA PRO A 136 26.06 -13.70 -2.05
C PRO A 136 26.28 -12.73 -3.22
N GLY A 137 25.34 -11.84 -3.47
CA GLY A 137 25.36 -10.89 -4.62
C GLY A 137 24.63 -11.38 -5.85
N ASP A 138 24.24 -12.66 -5.92
CA ASP A 138 23.41 -13.18 -7.00
C ASP A 138 22.00 -12.58 -6.96
N SER A 139 21.32 -12.73 -8.10
CA SER A 139 19.92 -12.35 -8.22
C SER A 139 18.98 -13.39 -7.58
N SER A 140 17.77 -12.96 -7.24
CA SER A 140 16.71 -13.89 -6.85
C SER A 140 15.36 -13.42 -7.35
N LEU A 141 14.46 -14.38 -7.63
CA LEU A 141 13.04 -14.12 -7.90
C LEU A 141 12.21 -15.07 -7.05
N LYS A 142 11.33 -14.49 -6.22
CA LYS A 142 10.36 -15.23 -5.41
C LYS A 142 8.97 -14.69 -5.69
N CYS A 143 8.01 -15.59 -5.95
CA CYS A 143 6.64 -15.18 -6.25
C CYS A 143 5.63 -16.01 -5.44
N THR A 144 4.46 -15.43 -5.21
CA THR A 144 3.27 -16.18 -4.78
C THR A 144 2.68 -16.95 -5.96
N SER A 145 1.78 -17.89 -5.69
CA SER A 145 1.07 -18.64 -6.73
C SER A 145 0.47 -17.72 -7.79
N HIS A 146 0.58 -18.12 -9.05
CA HIS A 146 0.14 -17.36 -10.23
C HIS A 146 0.85 -15.99 -10.38
N MET A 147 2.01 -15.83 -9.77
CA MET A 147 2.80 -14.58 -9.82
C MET A 147 1.97 -13.34 -9.47
N ARG A 148 1.13 -13.42 -8.43
CA ARG A 148 0.28 -12.32 -7.98
C ARG A 148 1.06 -11.24 -7.24
N PHE A 149 2.10 -11.65 -6.52
CA PHE A 149 3.11 -10.82 -5.90
C PHE A 149 4.48 -11.45 -6.17
N CYS A 150 5.48 -10.65 -6.55
CA CYS A 150 6.85 -11.13 -6.71
C CYS A 150 7.83 -10.18 -6.04
N ARG A 151 8.95 -10.73 -5.53
CA ARG A 151 10.11 -9.96 -5.11
C ARG A 151 11.34 -10.43 -5.88
N ALA A 152 12.05 -9.48 -6.45
CA ALA A 152 13.30 -9.70 -7.19
C ALA A 152 14.43 -8.91 -6.53
N ILE A 153 15.58 -9.56 -6.37
CA ILE A 153 16.83 -8.93 -5.95
C ILE A 153 17.78 -8.91 -7.15
N ASN A 154 18.47 -7.80 -7.36
CA ASN A 154 19.39 -7.59 -8.46
C ASN A 154 18.73 -7.90 -9.82
N LEU A 155 17.55 -7.28 -10.05
CA LEU A 155 16.75 -7.43 -11.26
C LEU A 155 17.35 -6.61 -12.39
N TYR A 156 17.57 -7.26 -13.54
CA TYR A 156 17.91 -6.62 -14.82
C TYR A 156 16.66 -6.40 -15.67
N LEU A 157 16.58 -5.24 -16.32
CA LEU A 157 15.49 -4.89 -17.24
C LEU A 157 16.05 -4.10 -18.43
N ASP A 158 15.95 -4.64 -19.64
CA ASP A 158 16.36 -3.99 -20.88
C ASP A 158 15.13 -3.37 -21.57
N LEU A 159 15.09 -2.05 -21.60
CA LEU A 159 14.00 -1.27 -22.20
C LEU A 159 14.46 -0.53 -23.47
N ARG A 160 15.55 -0.98 -24.11
CA ARG A 160 16.08 -0.36 -25.33
C ARG A 160 15.22 -0.63 -26.56
N SER A 161 14.45 -1.71 -26.55
CA SER A 161 13.53 -2.10 -27.64
C SER A 161 12.06 -1.86 -27.24
N PRO A 162 11.61 -0.60 -27.10
CA PRO A 162 10.29 -0.32 -26.58
C PRO A 162 9.21 -0.68 -27.61
N ARG A 163 8.41 -1.67 -27.28
CA ARG A 163 7.24 -2.10 -28.07
C ARG A 163 6.00 -1.41 -27.53
N ARG A 164 5.84 -0.15 -27.84
CA ARG A 164 4.72 0.66 -27.39
C ARG A 164 3.54 0.59 -28.33
N GLY A 165 2.37 0.69 -27.77
CA GLY A 165 1.10 0.74 -28.48
C GLY A 165 0.09 1.58 -27.71
N HIS A 166 -1.19 1.38 -28.03
CA HIS A 166 -2.29 2.00 -27.30
C HIS A 166 -2.68 1.18 -26.06
N GLU A 167 -2.23 -0.06 -25.96
CA GLU A 167 -2.55 -0.97 -24.87
C GLU A 167 -1.78 -0.60 -23.60
N ARG A 168 -2.52 -0.39 -22.52
CA ARG A 168 -1.97 -0.01 -21.22
C ARG A 168 -1.04 -1.08 -20.65
N TYR A 169 -1.38 -2.35 -20.80
CA TYR A 169 -0.61 -3.48 -20.32
C TYR A 169 -0.42 -4.47 -21.47
N LYS A 170 0.50 -4.12 -22.37
CA LYS A 170 0.81 -5.02 -23.49
C LYS A 170 1.46 -6.29 -22.94
N GLU A 171 0.87 -7.42 -23.24
CA GLU A 171 1.50 -8.73 -23.06
C GLU A 171 2.63 -8.91 -24.09
N ASP A 172 3.57 -9.78 -23.81
CA ASP A 172 4.73 -10.05 -24.69
C ASP A 172 5.56 -8.79 -25.02
N PHE A 173 5.63 -7.89 -24.05
CA PHE A 173 6.40 -6.64 -24.16
C PHE A 173 7.92 -6.88 -24.06
N LEU A 174 8.35 -7.81 -23.20
CA LEU A 174 9.74 -8.15 -22.98
C LEU A 174 10.05 -9.49 -23.65
N GLU A 175 11.16 -9.56 -24.37
CA GLU A 175 11.68 -10.77 -24.97
C GLU A 175 12.65 -11.51 -24.02
N GLN A 176 13.05 -12.71 -24.43
CA GLN A 176 14.04 -13.51 -23.73
C GLN A 176 15.36 -12.73 -23.60
N GLY A 177 15.90 -12.62 -22.38
CA GLY A 177 17.10 -11.86 -22.07
C GLY A 177 16.87 -10.38 -21.78
N GLU A 178 15.68 -9.81 -22.01
CA GLU A 178 15.36 -8.42 -21.69
C GLU A 178 14.94 -8.24 -20.21
N ILE A 179 14.57 -9.33 -19.53
CA ILE A 179 14.37 -9.34 -18.08
C ILE A 179 15.01 -10.57 -17.47
N GLY A 180 15.70 -10.42 -16.34
CA GLY A 180 16.38 -11.55 -15.72
C GLY A 180 17.27 -11.20 -14.54
N GLY A 181 18.13 -12.17 -14.20
CA GLY A 181 19.12 -12.05 -13.15
C GLY A 181 20.11 -13.21 -13.15
N HIS A 182 21.26 -13.00 -12.50
CA HIS A 182 22.27 -14.04 -12.33
C HIS A 182 21.87 -14.97 -11.17
N CYS A 183 21.35 -16.15 -11.52
CA CYS A 183 20.78 -17.12 -10.56
C CYS A 183 20.45 -18.44 -11.24
N SER A 184 20.15 -19.48 -10.50
CA SER A 184 19.63 -20.73 -11.04
C SER A 184 18.11 -20.65 -11.22
N LEU A 185 17.65 -20.57 -12.48
CA LEU A 185 16.22 -20.42 -12.82
C LEU A 185 15.51 -21.76 -12.95
N ASN A 186 14.42 -21.92 -12.21
CA ASN A 186 13.48 -23.03 -12.40
C ASN A 186 12.47 -22.71 -13.51
N SER A 187 12.87 -22.84 -14.77
CA SER A 187 12.04 -22.52 -15.93
C SER A 187 10.75 -23.34 -16.00
N LYS A 188 10.74 -24.57 -15.47
CA LYS A 188 9.56 -25.44 -15.43
C LYS A 188 8.54 -24.89 -14.42
N ALA A 189 8.98 -24.46 -13.25
CA ALA A 189 8.10 -23.85 -12.25
C ALA A 189 7.56 -22.50 -12.74
N LEU A 190 8.42 -21.67 -13.38
CA LEU A 190 8.00 -20.40 -13.97
C LEU A 190 6.90 -20.62 -15.03
N ALA A 191 7.07 -21.54 -15.95
CA ALA A 191 6.09 -21.83 -17.00
C ALA A 191 4.74 -22.34 -16.44
N ALA A 192 4.75 -23.05 -15.30
CA ALA A 192 3.54 -23.54 -14.65
C ALA A 192 2.65 -22.43 -14.06
N GLU A 193 3.18 -21.25 -13.82
CA GLU A 193 2.44 -20.11 -13.24
C GLU A 193 1.48 -19.43 -14.23
N GLY A 194 1.51 -19.78 -15.52
CA GLY A 194 0.76 -19.12 -16.59
C GLY A 194 -0.75 -19.38 -16.62
N MET A 195 -1.32 -20.16 -15.69
CA MET A 195 -2.74 -20.56 -15.73
C MET A 195 -3.74 -19.38 -15.56
N HIS A 196 -3.35 -18.28 -14.97
CA HIS A 196 -4.20 -17.11 -14.73
C HIS A 196 -3.60 -15.83 -15.35
N LYS A 197 -3.12 -15.98 -16.58
CA LYS A 197 -2.54 -14.90 -17.37
C LYS A 197 -3.59 -13.82 -17.66
N SER A 198 -3.50 -12.69 -16.97
CA SER A 198 -4.32 -11.49 -17.21
C SER A 198 -3.62 -10.27 -16.61
N PRO A 199 -3.60 -9.14 -17.32
CA PRO A 199 -2.83 -7.94 -16.91
C PRO A 199 -3.08 -7.46 -15.48
N LEU A 200 -4.31 -7.57 -14.97
CA LEU A 200 -4.67 -7.11 -13.62
C LEU A 200 -4.89 -8.24 -12.61
N GLN A 201 -4.47 -9.47 -12.96
CA GLN A 201 -4.56 -10.62 -12.07
C GLN A 201 -3.21 -11.29 -11.78
N SER A 202 -2.22 -11.09 -12.64
CA SER A 202 -0.93 -11.78 -12.60
C SER A 202 0.17 -10.90 -13.20
N TRP A 203 1.40 -11.08 -12.72
CA TRP A 203 2.62 -10.55 -13.34
C TRP A 203 3.28 -11.55 -14.30
N PHE A 204 2.59 -12.64 -14.60
CA PHE A 204 3.15 -13.69 -15.45
C PHE A 204 3.50 -13.16 -16.83
N ALA A 205 2.66 -12.34 -17.44
CA ALA A 205 2.91 -11.81 -18.79
C ALA A 205 4.22 -11.01 -18.87
N GLU A 206 4.54 -10.25 -17.84
CA GLU A 206 5.75 -9.43 -17.76
C GLU A 206 7.00 -10.23 -17.36
N LEU A 207 6.83 -11.33 -16.61
CA LEU A 207 7.93 -12.11 -16.05
C LEU A 207 8.13 -13.47 -16.72
N GLN A 208 7.28 -13.87 -17.68
CA GLN A 208 7.38 -15.18 -18.34
C GLN A 208 8.69 -15.38 -19.12
N THR A 209 9.31 -14.29 -19.57
CA THR A 209 10.59 -14.27 -20.29
C THR A 209 11.78 -14.04 -19.35
N TYR A 210 11.57 -14.11 -18.03
CA TYR A 210 12.66 -13.97 -17.07
C TYR A 210 13.76 -14.99 -17.37
N SER A 211 15.00 -14.49 -17.50
CA SER A 211 16.14 -15.24 -17.99
C SER A 211 17.22 -15.40 -16.94
N GLU A 212 17.85 -16.55 -16.92
CA GLU A 212 19.14 -16.73 -16.25
C GLU A 212 20.21 -16.01 -17.06
N LEU A 213 20.90 -15.05 -16.44
CA LEU A 213 21.94 -14.25 -17.06
C LEU A 213 23.33 -14.81 -16.68
N ASP A 214 24.27 -14.71 -17.60
CA ASP A 214 25.67 -15.11 -17.42
C ASP A 214 26.53 -14.02 -16.74
N PHE A 215 25.90 -12.87 -16.39
CA PHE A 215 26.52 -11.74 -15.73
C PHE A 215 25.73 -11.29 -14.50
N HIS A 216 26.41 -10.66 -13.54
CA HIS A 216 25.74 -9.99 -12.41
C HIS A 216 25.20 -8.64 -12.84
N PRO A 217 23.89 -8.38 -12.72
CA PRO A 217 23.27 -7.13 -13.19
C PRO A 217 23.87 -5.85 -12.64
N LEU A 218 24.38 -5.88 -11.41
CA LEU A 218 24.91 -4.68 -10.75
C LEU A 218 26.42 -4.43 -11.05
N ASP A 219 27.08 -5.33 -11.79
CA ASP A 219 28.46 -5.11 -12.19
C ASP A 219 28.55 -4.01 -13.26
N ASP A 220 29.70 -3.33 -13.31
CA ASP A 220 29.94 -2.21 -14.21
C ASP A 220 29.69 -2.57 -15.68
N GLY A 221 28.98 -1.68 -16.38
CA GLY A 221 28.76 -1.77 -17.83
C GLY A 221 27.54 -2.57 -18.26
N HIS A 222 26.86 -3.29 -17.36
CA HIS A 222 25.65 -4.04 -17.71
C HIS A 222 24.40 -3.18 -17.72
N CYS A 223 24.29 -2.19 -16.84
CA CYS A 223 23.15 -1.29 -16.77
C CYS A 223 23.56 0.17 -17.00
N ASP A 224 22.70 0.89 -17.71
CA ASP A 224 22.85 2.32 -17.93
C ASP A 224 22.38 3.12 -16.70
N VAL A 225 21.48 2.51 -15.89
CA VAL A 225 20.96 3.06 -14.63
C VAL A 225 20.88 1.95 -13.60
N ILE A 226 21.44 2.18 -12.41
CA ILE A 226 21.28 1.31 -11.24
C ILE A 226 20.40 2.04 -10.24
N ILE A 227 19.34 1.39 -9.79
CA ILE A 227 18.37 1.89 -8.81
C ILE A 227 18.62 1.15 -7.48
N ASP A 228 19.25 1.84 -6.52
CA ASP A 228 19.56 1.28 -5.20
C ASP A 228 18.35 1.33 -4.25
N ARG A 229 17.49 2.34 -4.41
CA ARG A 229 16.29 2.51 -3.59
C ARG A 229 15.30 1.40 -3.89
N PRO A 230 14.71 0.74 -2.86
CA PRO A 230 13.67 -0.28 -3.07
C PRO A 230 12.57 0.25 -3.98
N THR A 231 12.18 -0.55 -4.96
CA THR A 231 11.25 -0.14 -6.02
C THR A 231 10.04 -1.04 -6.08
N VAL A 232 8.86 -0.44 -6.12
CA VAL A 232 7.57 -1.13 -6.28
C VAL A 232 7.06 -0.94 -7.70
N PHE A 233 6.81 -2.04 -8.39
CA PHE A 233 6.09 -2.01 -9.67
C PHE A 233 4.59 -2.17 -9.43
N MET A 234 3.79 -1.32 -10.06
CA MET A 234 2.33 -1.33 -9.95
C MET A 234 1.65 -1.26 -11.31
N LYS A 235 0.52 -1.95 -11.41
CA LYS A 235 -0.46 -1.80 -12.50
C LYS A 235 -1.77 -1.33 -11.89
N LEU A 236 -2.30 -0.20 -12.36
CA LEU A 236 -3.52 0.40 -11.81
C LEU A 236 -4.76 -0.09 -12.54
N ASP A 237 -5.84 -0.33 -11.81
CA ASP A 237 -7.14 -0.63 -12.40
C ASP A 237 -7.76 0.62 -13.05
N ALA A 238 -8.14 1.61 -12.25
CA ALA A 238 -8.72 2.86 -12.76
C ALA A 238 -8.49 4.02 -11.79
N GLY A 239 -7.44 4.82 -12.01
CA GLY A 239 -7.06 5.95 -11.17
C GLY A 239 -8.08 7.10 -11.09
N VAL A 240 -9.13 7.07 -11.92
CA VAL A 240 -10.21 8.07 -11.93
C VAL A 240 -11.48 7.63 -11.19
N ASN A 241 -11.52 6.39 -10.68
CA ASN A 241 -12.63 5.82 -9.94
C ASN A 241 -12.16 5.39 -8.56
N MET A 242 -12.65 6.02 -7.50
CA MET A 242 -12.18 5.81 -6.14
C MET A 242 -12.22 4.35 -5.71
N TYR A 243 -13.33 3.63 -5.96
CA TYR A 243 -13.45 2.21 -5.58
C TYR A 243 -12.35 1.37 -6.22
N HIS A 244 -12.14 1.51 -7.52
CA HIS A 244 -11.12 0.75 -8.26
C HIS A 244 -9.69 1.13 -7.84
N HIS A 245 -9.41 2.43 -7.70
CA HIS A 245 -8.08 2.88 -7.32
C HIS A 245 -7.73 2.52 -5.87
N PHE A 246 -8.73 2.46 -5.00
CA PHE A 246 -8.51 2.00 -3.62
C PHE A 246 -8.24 0.50 -3.54
N CYS A 247 -8.67 -0.30 -4.52
CA CYS A 247 -8.17 -1.68 -4.66
C CYS A 247 -6.64 -1.69 -4.85
N ASP A 248 -6.10 -0.75 -5.65
CA ASP A 248 -4.66 -0.64 -5.87
C ASP A 248 -3.93 -0.27 -4.57
N PHE A 249 -4.42 0.74 -3.82
CA PHE A 249 -3.81 1.18 -2.57
C PHE A 249 -3.87 0.14 -1.45
N VAL A 250 -5.00 -0.55 -1.30
CA VAL A 250 -5.12 -1.65 -0.32
C VAL A 250 -4.16 -2.79 -0.68
N ASN A 251 -4.06 -3.16 -1.95
CA ASN A 251 -3.13 -4.20 -2.40
C ASN A 251 -1.66 -3.76 -2.23
N LEU A 252 -1.34 -2.48 -2.41
CA LEU A 252 -0.02 -1.94 -2.09
C LEU A 252 0.29 -2.06 -0.59
N TYR A 253 -0.66 -1.69 0.27
CA TYR A 253 -0.53 -1.84 1.72
C TYR A 253 -0.28 -3.30 2.14
N ILE A 254 -1.04 -4.24 1.56
CA ILE A 254 -0.82 -5.68 1.79
C ILE A 254 0.56 -6.10 1.29
N SER A 255 1.00 -5.58 0.15
CA SER A 255 2.33 -5.88 -0.41
C SER A 255 3.46 -5.41 0.52
N GLN A 256 3.27 -4.31 1.27
CA GLN A 256 4.21 -3.89 2.31
C GLN A 256 4.29 -4.91 3.47
N HIS A 257 3.17 -5.53 3.85
CA HIS A 257 3.18 -6.65 4.82
C HIS A 257 3.91 -7.89 4.27
N LEU A 258 3.68 -8.24 3.00
CA LEU A 258 4.37 -9.37 2.35
C LEU A 258 5.89 -9.13 2.26
N ASN A 259 6.30 -7.91 2.01
CA ASN A 259 7.70 -7.51 1.96
C ASN A 259 8.30 -7.19 3.34
N ASN A 260 7.47 -7.15 4.38
CA ASN A 260 7.83 -6.71 5.75
C ASN A 260 8.55 -5.35 5.75
N SER A 261 8.14 -4.41 4.91
CA SER A 261 8.73 -3.09 4.78
C SER A 261 7.67 -2.01 4.60
N PHE A 262 7.68 -1.04 5.52
CA PHE A 262 6.79 0.12 5.49
C PHE A 262 7.56 1.43 5.28
N SER A 263 8.80 1.35 4.77
CA SER A 263 9.57 2.55 4.45
C SER A 263 8.85 3.40 3.40
N ARG A 264 8.90 4.73 3.57
CA ARG A 264 8.49 5.69 2.55
C ARG A 264 9.64 6.05 1.60
N ASP A 265 10.88 5.69 1.97
CA ASP A 265 12.03 5.82 1.09
C ASP A 265 12.06 4.69 0.06
N ILE A 266 11.06 4.70 -0.82
CA ILE A 266 10.85 3.75 -1.91
C ILE A 266 10.50 4.49 -3.20
N ASN A 267 10.80 3.88 -4.34
CA ASN A 267 10.25 4.29 -5.62
C ASN A 267 8.97 3.51 -5.92
N ILE A 268 8.00 4.16 -6.53
CA ILE A 268 6.82 3.50 -7.13
C ILE A 268 6.90 3.72 -8.63
N VAL A 269 6.95 2.62 -9.39
CA VAL A 269 7.01 2.63 -10.85
C VAL A 269 5.70 2.11 -11.41
N MET A 270 5.00 2.96 -12.15
CA MET A 270 3.80 2.56 -12.88
C MET A 270 4.19 1.78 -14.13
N TRP A 271 3.82 0.50 -14.14
CA TRP A 271 4.01 -0.37 -15.28
C TRP A 271 2.89 -0.15 -16.28
N ASP A 272 3.08 0.80 -17.16
CA ASP A 272 2.13 1.16 -18.22
C ASP A 272 2.89 1.27 -19.53
N THR A 273 2.54 0.42 -20.49
CA THR A 273 3.15 0.39 -21.83
C THR A 273 2.48 1.32 -22.82
N SER A 274 1.38 2.01 -22.43
CA SER A 274 0.69 2.95 -23.31
C SER A 274 1.44 4.26 -23.46
N VAL A 275 1.20 4.93 -24.59
CA VAL A 275 1.74 6.28 -24.85
C VAL A 275 1.05 7.37 -24.02
N TYR A 276 -0.16 7.10 -23.50
CA TYR A 276 -0.99 8.10 -22.82
C TYR A 276 -0.69 8.28 -21.33
N GLY A 277 -0.07 7.28 -20.69
CA GLY A 277 0.06 7.25 -19.24
C GLY A 277 -1.27 7.02 -18.51
N TYR A 278 -1.27 7.15 -17.18
CA TYR A 278 -2.47 6.96 -16.37
C TYR A 278 -3.02 8.29 -15.85
N GLY A 279 -4.36 8.37 -15.73
CA GLY A 279 -5.02 9.47 -15.03
C GLY A 279 -5.20 9.11 -13.55
N ASP A 280 -4.96 10.07 -12.67
CA ASP A 280 -5.08 9.90 -11.22
C ASP A 280 -5.80 11.11 -10.60
N LEU A 281 -6.94 10.86 -9.96
CA LEU A 281 -7.69 11.87 -9.20
C LEU A 281 -7.38 11.84 -7.70
N PHE A 282 -6.52 10.94 -7.25
CA PHE A 282 -6.21 10.69 -5.84
C PHE A 282 -4.70 10.73 -5.59
N SER A 283 -3.98 11.52 -6.35
CA SER A 283 -2.50 11.58 -6.35
C SER A 283 -1.91 11.91 -4.97
N GLU A 284 -2.64 12.64 -4.12
CA GLU A 284 -2.21 12.94 -2.74
C GLU A 284 -2.08 11.67 -1.88
N MET A 285 -2.80 10.60 -2.25
CA MET A 285 -2.77 9.33 -1.53
C MET A 285 -1.40 8.64 -1.59
N TRP A 286 -0.62 8.86 -2.66
CA TRP A 286 0.72 8.26 -2.79
C TRP A 286 1.66 8.67 -1.67
N ARG A 287 1.47 9.85 -1.06
CA ARG A 287 2.26 10.33 0.09
C ARG A 287 2.14 9.45 1.32
N ALA A 288 1.10 8.62 1.40
CA ALA A 288 1.02 7.60 2.45
C ALA A 288 2.01 6.44 2.24
N PHE A 289 2.56 6.29 1.03
CA PHE A 289 3.40 5.15 0.66
C PHE A 289 4.82 5.52 0.27
N THR A 290 5.03 6.70 -0.32
CA THR A 290 6.35 7.15 -0.75
C THR A 290 6.53 8.66 -0.56
N ASP A 291 7.77 9.08 -0.30
CA ASP A 291 8.19 10.48 -0.30
C ASP A 291 8.68 10.94 -1.69
N SER A 292 8.77 10.01 -2.66
CA SER A 292 9.24 10.27 -4.02
C SER A 292 8.08 10.49 -4.98
N ASP A 293 8.36 11.18 -6.08
CA ASP A 293 7.41 11.27 -7.19
C ASP A 293 7.19 9.91 -7.84
N ILE A 294 5.99 9.71 -8.38
CA ILE A 294 5.65 8.48 -9.09
C ILE A 294 6.40 8.44 -10.42
N ILE A 295 7.10 7.34 -10.66
CA ILE A 295 7.88 7.10 -11.86
C ILE A 295 7.02 6.33 -12.86
N HIS A 296 7.11 6.68 -14.14
CA HIS A 296 6.49 5.89 -15.22
C HIS A 296 7.53 4.98 -15.85
N LEU A 297 7.15 3.77 -16.25
CA LEU A 297 8.05 2.83 -16.91
C LEU A 297 8.75 3.47 -18.13
N LYS A 298 8.05 4.31 -18.88
CA LYS A 298 8.57 5.04 -20.03
C LYS A 298 9.76 5.98 -19.72
N ASN A 299 9.97 6.35 -18.45
CA ASN A 299 11.12 7.18 -18.05
C ASN A 299 12.44 6.41 -18.19
N PHE A 300 12.35 5.10 -18.31
CA PHE A 300 13.49 4.20 -18.53
C PHE A 300 13.67 3.76 -19.98
N ASP A 301 12.89 4.30 -20.92
CA ASP A 301 12.99 3.94 -22.33
C ASP A 301 14.42 4.10 -22.87
N SER A 302 14.78 3.20 -23.78
CA SER A 302 16.08 3.13 -24.43
C SER A 302 17.25 2.89 -23.45
N LYS A 303 16.98 2.35 -22.26
CA LYS A 303 17.97 2.07 -21.21
C LYS A 303 17.89 0.62 -20.75
N ARG A 304 19.04 0.14 -20.28
CA ARG A 304 19.14 -1.04 -19.41
C ARG A 304 19.11 -0.54 -17.98
N VAL A 305 18.21 -1.05 -17.17
CA VAL A 305 17.98 -0.60 -15.79
C VAL A 305 18.12 -1.78 -14.85
N CYS A 306 18.92 -1.60 -13.80
CA CYS A 306 19.06 -2.60 -12.75
C CYS A 306 18.44 -2.10 -11.45
N PHE A 307 17.70 -2.97 -10.78
CA PHE A 307 17.08 -2.69 -9.50
C PHE A 307 17.68 -3.60 -8.44
N ARG A 308 18.25 -3.01 -7.39
CA ARG A 308 18.82 -3.78 -6.28
C ARG A 308 17.77 -4.57 -5.50
N ASP A 309 16.64 -3.95 -5.21
CA ASP A 309 15.49 -4.58 -4.56
C ASP A 309 14.20 -4.09 -5.24
N ALA A 310 13.48 -5.00 -5.84
CA ALA A 310 12.25 -4.71 -6.54
C ALA A 310 11.14 -5.66 -6.09
N PHE A 311 9.91 -5.15 -5.95
CA PHE A 311 8.76 -6.01 -5.79
C PHE A 311 7.60 -5.58 -6.69
N PHE A 312 6.88 -6.56 -7.15
CA PHE A 312 5.72 -6.44 -8.00
C PHE A 312 4.50 -6.61 -7.10
N SER A 313 3.73 -5.53 -6.92
CA SER A 313 2.64 -5.48 -5.95
C SER A 313 1.51 -6.45 -6.30
N LEU A 314 0.69 -6.80 -5.31
CA LEU A 314 -0.59 -7.46 -5.53
C LEU A 314 -1.45 -6.64 -6.50
N LEU A 315 -2.23 -7.30 -7.31
CA LEU A 315 -3.01 -6.70 -8.39
C LEU A 315 -4.49 -6.58 -8.04
N PRO A 316 -5.20 -5.57 -8.58
CA PRO A 316 -6.55 -5.23 -8.12
C PRO A 316 -7.63 -6.25 -8.49
N ARG A 317 -7.50 -6.96 -9.61
CA ARG A 317 -8.55 -7.86 -10.12
C ARG A 317 -8.23 -9.34 -9.95
N MET A 318 -7.40 -9.69 -8.98
CA MET A 318 -7.07 -11.09 -8.71
C MET A 318 -8.34 -11.88 -8.35
N ARG A 319 -8.42 -13.09 -8.88
CA ARG A 319 -9.45 -14.05 -8.45
C ARG A 319 -9.28 -14.33 -6.95
N TYR A 320 -10.35 -14.18 -6.19
CA TYR A 320 -10.33 -14.22 -4.72
C TYR A 320 -9.37 -13.19 -4.11
N GLY A 321 -9.23 -12.05 -4.77
CA GLY A 321 -8.48 -10.91 -4.24
C GLY A 321 -9.25 -10.17 -3.16
N LEU A 322 -8.50 -9.56 -2.25
CA LEU A 322 -9.07 -8.72 -1.22
C LEU A 322 -9.67 -7.46 -1.86
N PHE A 323 -10.77 -6.93 -1.29
CA PHE A 323 -11.50 -5.76 -1.75
C PHE A 323 -12.25 -5.99 -3.09
N TYR A 324 -11.69 -6.74 -4.02
CA TYR A 324 -12.33 -7.09 -5.29
C TYR A 324 -12.46 -8.60 -5.42
N ASN A 325 -13.65 -9.09 -5.79
CA ASN A 325 -13.97 -10.52 -5.85
C ASN A 325 -13.81 -11.28 -4.51
N THR A 326 -13.83 -10.59 -3.37
CA THR A 326 -13.91 -11.25 -2.07
C THR A 326 -15.32 -11.82 -1.88
N PRO A 327 -15.45 -13.10 -1.48
CA PRO A 327 -16.76 -13.65 -1.14
C PRO A 327 -17.43 -12.84 -0.02
N LEU A 328 -18.69 -12.50 -0.21
CA LEU A 328 -19.50 -11.85 0.82
C LEU A 328 -19.86 -12.89 1.89
N ILE A 329 -19.30 -12.72 3.08
CA ILE A 329 -19.63 -13.53 4.25
C ILE A 329 -20.50 -12.65 5.15
N SER A 330 -21.81 -12.91 5.15
CA SER A 330 -22.77 -12.12 5.89
C SER A 330 -22.48 -12.13 7.39
N ASP A 331 -22.85 -11.04 8.07
CA ASP A 331 -22.82 -10.90 9.52
C ASP A 331 -21.47 -11.14 10.19
N CYS A 332 -20.40 -11.04 9.44
CA CYS A 332 -19.04 -10.96 9.95
C CYS A 332 -18.55 -9.52 9.94
N HIS A 333 -17.91 -9.08 11.02
CA HIS A 333 -17.39 -7.73 11.20
C HIS A 333 -16.12 -7.73 12.04
N SER A 334 -15.57 -6.56 12.32
CA SER A 334 -14.32 -6.35 13.08
C SER A 334 -13.07 -6.87 12.35
N GLU A 335 -13.02 -6.66 11.03
CA GLU A 335 -11.80 -6.89 10.27
C GLU A 335 -10.72 -5.87 10.65
N GLY A 336 -9.50 -6.37 10.92
CA GLY A 336 -8.38 -5.52 11.31
C GLY A 336 -7.61 -4.96 10.13
N LEU A 337 -7.58 -5.66 9.00
CA LEU A 337 -6.72 -5.27 7.86
C LEU A 337 -7.15 -3.94 7.25
N PHE A 338 -8.45 -3.71 7.02
CA PHE A 338 -8.95 -2.42 6.53
C PHE A 338 -8.83 -1.32 7.57
N LYS A 339 -9.03 -1.65 8.85
CA LYS A 339 -8.80 -0.71 9.96
C LYS A 339 -7.33 -0.29 10.01
N ALA A 340 -6.40 -1.24 9.93
CA ALA A 340 -4.97 -0.95 9.91
C ALA A 340 -4.57 -0.12 8.68
N PHE A 341 -5.12 -0.43 7.50
CA PHE A 341 -4.93 0.38 6.29
C PHE A 341 -5.40 1.82 6.50
N SER A 342 -6.61 2.01 7.00
CA SER A 342 -7.17 3.34 7.26
C SER A 342 -6.30 4.13 8.24
N GLN A 343 -5.94 3.54 9.37
CA GLN A 343 -5.08 4.16 10.38
C GLN A 343 -3.70 4.54 9.81
N HIS A 344 -3.11 3.65 8.99
CA HIS A 344 -1.85 3.90 8.32
C HIS A 344 -1.91 5.12 7.39
N VAL A 345 -2.96 5.19 6.56
CA VAL A 345 -3.18 6.30 5.63
C VAL A 345 -3.41 7.61 6.36
N LEU A 346 -4.36 7.64 7.29
CA LEU A 346 -4.72 8.83 8.06
C LEU A 346 -3.50 9.41 8.81
N TYR A 347 -2.72 8.53 9.45
CA TYR A 347 -1.51 8.92 10.15
C TYR A 347 -0.47 9.53 9.21
N ARG A 348 -0.17 8.87 8.08
CA ARG A 348 0.86 9.31 7.14
C ARG A 348 0.49 10.55 6.35
N LEU A 349 -0.79 10.77 6.11
CA LEU A 349 -1.31 11.98 5.49
C LEU A 349 -1.53 13.12 6.50
N GLY A 350 -1.32 12.86 7.79
CA GLY A 350 -1.47 13.87 8.84
C GLY A 350 -2.92 14.37 8.98
N VAL A 351 -3.90 13.49 8.79
CA VAL A 351 -5.32 13.85 8.89
C VAL A 351 -5.75 13.86 10.37
N PRO A 352 -6.10 15.02 10.93
CA PRO A 352 -6.46 15.12 12.34
C PRO A 352 -7.86 14.57 12.60
N GLN A 353 -8.06 14.02 13.79
CA GLN A 353 -9.35 13.62 14.34
C GLN A 353 -9.74 14.55 15.49
N ASP A 354 -10.88 15.23 15.34
CA ASP A 354 -11.39 16.18 16.36
C ASP A 354 -12.14 15.48 17.51
N GLY A 355 -12.38 14.16 17.38
CA GLY A 355 -13.20 13.40 18.33
C GLY A 355 -14.73 13.66 18.21
N PRO A 356 -15.54 12.91 18.95
CA PRO A 356 -16.97 13.20 19.06
C PRO A 356 -17.20 14.51 19.81
N LYS A 357 -18.17 15.29 19.37
CA LYS A 357 -18.52 16.57 20.02
C LYS A 357 -19.72 16.39 20.94
N GLU A 358 -19.59 16.89 22.18
CA GLU A 358 -20.69 16.86 23.11
C GLU A 358 -21.85 17.76 22.64
N GLY A 359 -23.07 17.23 22.65
CA GLY A 359 -24.27 17.97 22.24
C GLY A 359 -24.37 18.28 20.74
N GLN A 360 -23.50 17.73 19.90
CA GLN A 360 -23.48 17.97 18.46
C GLN A 360 -23.15 16.71 17.69
N VAL A 361 -23.91 16.42 16.61
CA VAL A 361 -23.70 15.29 15.72
C VAL A 361 -23.42 15.85 14.30
N ARG A 362 -22.24 15.63 13.78
CA ARG A 362 -21.81 16.08 12.45
C ARG A 362 -22.36 15.15 11.38
N VAL A 363 -23.34 15.61 10.62
CA VAL A 363 -23.99 14.86 9.55
C VAL A 363 -23.43 15.32 8.20
N THR A 364 -22.72 14.45 7.51
CA THR A 364 -22.24 14.71 6.15
C THR A 364 -23.12 14.03 5.13
N LEU A 365 -23.78 14.83 4.29
CA LEU A 365 -24.54 14.36 3.14
C LEU A 365 -23.68 14.49 1.88
N LEU A 366 -23.30 13.35 1.30
CA LEU A 366 -22.53 13.30 0.05
C LEU A 366 -23.47 13.50 -1.13
N ALA A 367 -23.40 14.70 -1.73
CA ALA A 367 -24.07 15.00 -2.98
C ALA A 367 -23.40 14.27 -4.15
N ARG A 368 -24.14 14.14 -5.22
CA ARG A 368 -23.63 13.62 -6.48
C ARG A 368 -24.04 14.52 -7.63
N SER A 369 -23.09 15.21 -8.24
CA SER A 369 -23.30 16.10 -9.37
C SER A 369 -23.45 15.39 -10.72
N THR A 370 -23.29 14.04 -10.74
CA THR A 370 -23.50 13.26 -11.98
C THR A 370 -24.97 13.11 -12.27
N GLU A 371 -25.32 12.94 -13.54
CA GLU A 371 -26.69 12.81 -14.03
C GLU A 371 -27.43 11.59 -13.41
N TYR A 372 -26.67 10.52 -13.10
CA TYR A 372 -27.22 9.27 -12.56
C TYR A 372 -26.98 9.12 -11.06
N ARG A 373 -27.88 8.40 -10.37
CA ARG A 373 -27.78 8.06 -8.94
C ARG A 373 -27.59 9.29 -8.06
N ARG A 374 -28.43 10.32 -8.26
CA ARG A 374 -28.48 11.53 -7.43
C ARG A 374 -29.75 11.56 -6.57
N ILE A 375 -29.71 12.23 -5.45
CA ILE A 375 -30.88 12.48 -4.59
C ILE A 375 -31.65 13.62 -5.26
N ILE A 376 -32.87 13.35 -5.78
CA ILE A 376 -33.66 14.34 -6.53
C ILE A 376 -34.18 15.42 -5.59
N ASN A 377 -34.73 15.03 -4.43
CA ASN A 377 -35.27 15.91 -3.39
C ASN A 377 -34.25 16.21 -2.27
N GLN A 378 -32.98 16.41 -2.65
CA GLN A 378 -31.85 16.61 -1.71
C GLN A 378 -32.14 17.74 -0.71
N GLN A 379 -32.76 18.84 -1.13
CA GLN A 379 -33.05 19.97 -0.25
C GLN A 379 -34.10 19.63 0.82
N GLU A 380 -35.09 18.82 0.48
CA GLU A 380 -36.08 18.33 1.45
C GLU A 380 -35.42 17.46 2.52
N LEU A 381 -34.52 16.55 2.12
CA LEU A 381 -33.75 15.72 3.03
C LEU A 381 -32.88 16.59 3.97
N ILE A 382 -32.16 17.57 3.44
CA ILE A 382 -31.38 18.52 4.24
C ILE A 382 -32.26 19.25 5.26
N ASN A 383 -33.42 19.76 4.82
CA ASN A 383 -34.34 20.49 5.68
C ASN A 383 -34.87 19.58 6.79
N ALA A 384 -35.23 18.33 6.47
CA ALA A 384 -35.66 17.33 7.43
C ALA A 384 -34.55 17.02 8.46
N LEU A 385 -33.34 16.78 8.04
CA LEU A 385 -32.22 16.52 8.93
C LEU A 385 -31.95 17.71 9.88
N LYS A 386 -32.03 18.95 9.37
CA LYS A 386 -31.87 20.17 10.17
C LYS A 386 -32.99 20.43 11.20
N THR A 387 -34.09 19.71 11.14
CA THR A 387 -35.11 19.80 12.21
C THR A 387 -34.67 19.14 13.52
N VAL A 388 -33.62 18.30 13.48
CA VAL A 388 -33.02 17.69 14.66
C VAL A 388 -32.03 18.66 15.27
N PRO A 389 -32.27 19.20 16.48
CA PRO A 389 -31.40 20.27 17.01
C PRO A 389 -29.95 19.92 17.22
N LEU A 390 -29.64 18.62 17.40
CA LEU A 390 -28.28 18.12 17.61
C LEU A 390 -27.51 17.96 16.30
N PHE A 391 -28.15 18.01 15.12
CA PHE A 391 -27.52 17.75 13.85
C PHE A 391 -26.91 19.00 13.22
N GLU A 392 -25.60 18.96 13.05
CA GLU A 392 -24.87 19.89 12.16
C GLU A 392 -24.78 19.27 10.77
N VAL A 393 -25.67 19.70 9.85
CA VAL A 393 -25.78 19.09 8.52
C VAL A 393 -24.91 19.83 7.50
N LYS A 394 -23.94 19.13 6.94
CA LYS A 394 -23.05 19.61 5.87
C LYS A 394 -23.33 18.85 4.57
N LEU A 395 -23.68 19.58 3.52
CA LEU A 395 -23.74 19.04 2.14
C LEU A 395 -22.35 19.18 1.51
N VAL A 396 -21.83 18.09 0.98
CA VAL A 396 -20.53 18.08 0.28
C VAL A 396 -20.67 17.41 -1.09
N ASP A 397 -19.93 17.91 -2.06
CA ASP A 397 -19.72 17.25 -3.36
C ASP A 397 -18.22 17.05 -3.55
N TYR A 398 -17.79 15.80 -3.52
CA TYR A 398 -16.37 15.44 -3.57
C TYR A 398 -15.83 15.50 -5.01
N LYS A 399 -15.85 16.69 -5.58
CA LYS A 399 -15.20 16.99 -6.87
C LYS A 399 -13.75 17.37 -6.63
N TYR A 400 -12.80 16.60 -7.15
CA TYR A 400 -11.37 16.83 -6.93
C TYR A 400 -10.89 18.24 -7.32
N LYS A 401 -11.56 18.90 -8.31
CA LYS A 401 -11.23 20.26 -8.73
C LYS A 401 -11.65 21.34 -7.72
N GLU A 402 -12.69 21.04 -6.94
CA GLU A 402 -13.29 21.98 -5.97
C GLU A 402 -12.81 21.68 -4.54
N MET A 403 -12.56 20.40 -4.25
CA MET A 403 -12.12 19.92 -2.94
C MET A 403 -10.99 18.90 -3.13
N PRO A 404 -9.73 19.23 -2.77
CA PRO A 404 -8.61 18.30 -2.78
C PRO A 404 -8.90 17.04 -1.99
N PHE A 405 -8.27 15.93 -2.36
CA PHE A 405 -8.61 14.63 -1.76
C PHE A 405 -8.32 14.58 -0.25
N LEU A 406 -7.26 15.21 0.22
CA LEU A 406 -6.96 15.32 1.66
C LEU A 406 -8.10 16.01 2.44
N GLU A 407 -8.71 17.04 1.85
CA GLU A 407 -9.86 17.71 2.49
C GLU A 407 -11.09 16.81 2.49
N GLN A 408 -11.32 16.02 1.44
CA GLN A 408 -12.40 15.02 1.41
C GLN A 408 -12.24 14.01 2.56
N ILE A 409 -11.01 13.49 2.74
CA ILE A 409 -10.72 12.56 3.86
C ILE A 409 -10.92 13.26 5.20
N ARG A 410 -10.46 14.51 5.36
CA ARG A 410 -10.60 15.26 6.62
C ARG A 410 -12.07 15.45 7.00
N VAL A 411 -12.90 15.82 6.05
CA VAL A 411 -14.35 15.96 6.28
C VAL A 411 -14.97 14.61 6.66
N THR A 412 -14.62 13.57 5.92
CA THR A 412 -15.13 12.21 6.19
C THR A 412 -14.70 11.71 7.56
N HIS A 413 -13.40 11.86 7.90
CA HIS A 413 -12.83 11.39 9.16
C HIS A 413 -13.41 12.11 10.39
N ASN A 414 -14.01 13.28 10.19
CA ASN A 414 -14.67 14.07 11.22
C ASN A 414 -16.21 14.07 11.10
N SER A 415 -16.80 13.07 10.43
CA SER A 415 -18.24 12.88 10.32
C SER A 415 -18.72 11.83 11.32
N ASP A 416 -19.82 12.12 12.03
CA ASP A 416 -20.45 11.17 12.95
C ASP A 416 -21.56 10.38 12.23
N ILE A 417 -22.22 11.00 11.25
CA ILE A 417 -23.15 10.37 10.33
C ILE A 417 -22.74 10.71 8.89
N PHE A 418 -22.60 9.69 8.05
CA PHE A 418 -22.28 9.85 6.64
C PHE A 418 -23.39 9.27 5.76
N ILE A 419 -24.00 10.08 4.92
CA ILE A 419 -25.13 9.70 4.07
C ILE A 419 -24.73 9.86 2.61
N GLY A 420 -24.90 8.83 1.79
CA GLY A 420 -24.59 8.91 0.36
C GLY A 420 -25.32 7.90 -0.50
N MET A 421 -25.43 8.21 -1.79
CA MET A 421 -25.95 7.28 -2.79
C MET A 421 -24.95 6.19 -3.08
N HIS A 422 -25.44 4.95 -3.25
CA HIS A 422 -24.61 3.82 -3.69
C HIS A 422 -23.67 4.17 -4.83
N GLY A 423 -22.38 3.83 -4.69
CA GLY A 423 -21.36 4.02 -5.72
C GLY A 423 -19.97 4.35 -5.16
N ALA A 424 -19.02 4.61 -6.06
CA ALA A 424 -17.61 4.79 -5.74
C ALA A 424 -17.32 5.88 -4.68
N GLY A 425 -18.16 6.91 -4.57
CA GLY A 425 -17.99 7.95 -3.54
C GLY A 425 -18.11 7.41 -2.12
N LEU A 426 -18.84 6.30 -1.91
CA LEU A 426 -18.94 5.66 -0.60
C LEU A 426 -17.67 4.93 -0.16
N THR A 427 -16.65 4.80 -1.02
CA THR A 427 -15.33 4.28 -0.62
C THR A 427 -14.69 5.14 0.49
N HIS A 428 -15.13 6.40 0.64
CA HIS A 428 -14.73 7.25 1.76
C HIS A 428 -15.06 6.64 3.12
N LEU A 429 -16.01 5.69 3.20
CA LEU A 429 -16.33 4.96 4.45
C LEU A 429 -15.09 4.35 5.13
N LEU A 430 -14.05 4.03 4.37
CA LEU A 430 -12.78 3.53 4.90
C LEU A 430 -12.13 4.50 5.92
N PHE A 431 -12.46 5.78 5.87
CA PHE A 431 -11.87 6.83 6.70
C PHE A 431 -12.83 7.39 7.77
N LEU A 432 -14.02 6.82 7.89
CA LEU A 432 -14.94 7.18 8.96
C LEU A 432 -14.36 6.77 10.33
N PRO A 433 -14.64 7.54 11.40
CA PRO A 433 -14.26 7.11 12.75
C PRO A 433 -15.06 5.89 13.21
N ASP A 434 -14.52 5.15 14.17
CA ASP A 434 -15.11 3.89 14.67
C ASP A 434 -16.54 4.05 15.22
N TRP A 435 -16.94 5.27 15.65
CA TRP A 435 -18.29 5.54 16.17
C TRP A 435 -19.28 6.02 15.12
N ALA A 436 -18.80 6.26 13.88
CA ALA A 436 -19.67 6.82 12.84
C ALA A 436 -20.72 5.83 12.33
N VAL A 437 -21.81 6.38 11.85
CA VAL A 437 -22.89 5.62 11.20
C VAL A 437 -22.97 6.01 9.73
N ILE A 438 -23.09 5.02 8.85
CA ILE A 438 -23.28 5.23 7.42
C ILE A 438 -24.71 4.89 7.00
N PHE A 439 -25.31 5.77 6.19
CA PHE A 439 -26.56 5.50 5.49
C PHE A 439 -26.28 5.46 3.99
N GLU A 440 -26.38 4.26 3.43
CA GLU A 440 -26.29 4.05 1.99
C GLU A 440 -27.69 4.10 1.37
N LEU A 441 -27.86 4.97 0.38
CA LEU A 441 -29.12 5.15 -0.35
C LEU A 441 -29.06 4.41 -1.69
N TYR A 442 -30.04 3.53 -1.93
CA TYR A 442 -30.16 2.77 -3.17
C TYR A 442 -31.26 3.33 -4.09
N VAL A 443 -31.09 3.17 -5.39
CA VAL A 443 -32.07 3.62 -6.42
C VAL A 443 -33.21 2.61 -6.60
N ALA A 444 -33.21 1.45 -5.98
CA ALA A 444 -34.23 0.43 -6.21
C ALA A 444 -35.14 0.23 -5.01
N PHE A 445 -36.45 0.34 -5.27
CA PHE A 445 -37.53 -0.22 -4.46
C PHE A 445 -37.26 -0.47 -2.96
N VAL A 446 -37.40 0.63 -2.18
CA VAL A 446 -37.64 0.60 -0.72
C VAL A 446 -36.86 -0.46 0.08
N SER A 447 -35.63 -0.16 0.43
CA SER A 447 -35.10 -0.56 1.73
C SER A 447 -33.95 0.36 2.14
N LEU A 448 -34.14 1.05 3.26
CA LEU A 448 -33.09 1.77 3.97
C LEU A 448 -32.25 0.71 4.69
N PHE A 449 -31.00 0.52 4.26
CA PHE A 449 -30.04 -0.23 5.05
C PHE A 449 -29.24 0.73 5.92
N CYS A 450 -29.36 0.57 7.22
CA CYS A 450 -28.51 1.22 8.21
C CYS A 450 -27.35 0.25 8.49
N MET A 451 -26.13 0.60 8.11
CA MET A 451 -24.92 -0.13 8.49
C MET A 451 -24.18 0.67 9.55
N THR A 452 -23.92 0.05 10.68
CA THR A 452 -23.02 0.60 11.68
C THR A 452 -21.61 0.18 11.31
N VAL A 453 -20.72 1.13 11.13
CA VAL A 453 -19.29 0.86 10.99
C VAL A 453 -18.78 0.49 12.39
N ARG A 454 -18.54 -0.77 12.65
CA ARG A 454 -17.92 -1.25 13.88
C ARG A 454 -16.63 -1.99 13.58
#